data_3eb53e6e59b14e3dbdd992a691bf71be
#
_entry.id   3eb53e6e59b14e3dbdd992a691bf71be
#
_cell.length_a   1.000
_cell.length_b   1.000
_cell.length_c   1.000
_cell.angle_alpha   90.00
_cell.angle_beta   90.00
_cell.angle_gamma   90.00
#
_symmetry.space_group_name_H-M   'P 1'
#
loop_
_entity.id
_entity.type
_entity.pdbx_description
1 polymer ?
#
loop_
_entity_poly.entity_id
_entity_poly.type
_entity_poly.pdbx_seq_one_letter_code
_entity_poly.pdbx_strand_id
1 'polypeptide(L)'
;MSRPLSKLRWCTLTICLALLAGSGAVFADEKDHERARKALEAGEVLPLKSILERVERAYPGQVMDVELEREHENRSERWIYKVKILRSGGALVRLKVDARDGTVLGSQSRNHSPAGER
;
A
#
# COMPACT_ATOMS: atom_id res chain seq x y z
N MET A 1 -24.50 -52.10 7.13
CA MET A 1 -23.07 -51.90 7.17
C MET A 1 -22.57 -50.67 6.48
N SER A 2 -23.37 -49.71 6.24
CA SER A 2 -23.01 -48.45 5.60
C SER A 2 -22.71 -47.35 6.56
N ARG A 3 -22.39 -47.69 7.78
CA ARG A 3 -22.18 -46.73 8.84
C ARG A 3 -20.95 -45.80 8.70
N PRO A 4 -19.85 -46.21 8.09
CA PRO A 4 -18.68 -45.35 8.00
C PRO A 4 -18.88 -44.12 7.10
N LEU A 5 -19.84 -44.16 6.21
CA LEU A 5 -20.10 -43.07 5.29
C LEU A 5 -20.61 -41.80 5.99
N SER A 6 -21.35 -41.96 7.09
CA SER A 6 -21.89 -40.82 7.83
C SER A 6 -20.80 -40.05 8.56
N LYS A 7 -19.74 -40.72 8.99
CA LYS A 7 -18.63 -40.06 9.66
C LYS A 7 -17.82 -39.16 8.73
N LEU A 8 -17.69 -39.56 7.49
CA LEU A 8 -17.00 -38.79 6.47
C LEU A 8 -17.70 -37.48 6.14
N ARG A 9 -19.02 -37.49 6.16
CA ARG A 9 -19.81 -36.28 5.91
C ARG A 9 -19.63 -35.24 6.99
N TRP A 10 -19.50 -35.67 8.21
CA TRP A 10 -19.31 -34.76 9.34
C TRP A 10 -17.96 -34.06 9.27
N CYS A 11 -16.92 -34.77 8.87
CA CYS A 11 -15.59 -34.20 8.72
C CYS A 11 -15.53 -33.10 7.66
N THR A 12 -16.23 -33.32 6.54
CA THR A 12 -16.26 -32.33 5.47
C THR A 12 -16.97 -31.05 5.88
N LEU A 13 -18.04 -31.16 6.65
CA LEU A 13 -18.76 -30.01 7.15
C LEU A 13 -17.91 -29.19 8.11
N THR A 14 -17.12 -29.85 8.95
CA THR A 14 -16.27 -29.17 9.91
C THR A 14 -15.17 -28.35 9.21
N ILE A 15 -14.60 -28.90 8.14
CA ILE A 15 -13.55 -28.22 7.37
C ILE A 15 -14.11 -26.94 6.70
N CYS A 16 -15.31 -27.03 6.15
CA CYS A 16 -15.95 -25.87 5.53
C CYS A 16 -16.19 -24.74 6.50
N LEU A 17 -16.56 -25.07 7.73
CA LEU A 17 -16.80 -24.06 8.76
C LEU A 17 -15.52 -23.35 9.15
N ALA A 18 -14.41 -24.05 9.21
CA ALA A 18 -13.12 -23.46 9.54
C ALA A 18 -12.66 -22.44 8.50
N LEU A 19 -12.92 -22.72 7.23
CA LEU A 19 -12.56 -21.81 6.15
C LEU A 19 -13.34 -20.49 6.18
N LEU A 20 -14.60 -20.55 6.58
CA LEU A 20 -15.44 -19.35 6.68
C LEU A 20 -14.99 -18.43 7.82
N ALA A 21 -14.45 -18.99 8.89
CA ALA A 21 -14.01 -18.20 10.03
C ALA A 21 -12.74 -17.39 9.75
N GLY A 22 -11.96 -17.75 8.73
CA GLY A 22 -10.72 -17.07 8.42
C GLY A 22 -10.87 -15.79 7.59
N SER A 23 -12.06 -15.47 7.12
CA SER A 23 -12.25 -14.33 6.22
C SER A 23 -12.50 -13.00 6.94
N GLY A 24 -12.55 -12.99 8.28
CA GLY A 24 -12.88 -11.78 9.02
C GLY A 24 -11.78 -10.70 9.04
N ALA A 25 -10.55 -11.04 8.69
CA ALA A 25 -9.42 -10.12 8.79
C ALA A 25 -9.37 -9.07 7.67
N VAL A 26 -10.15 -9.23 6.61
CA VAL A 26 -10.08 -8.37 5.41
C VAL A 26 -10.80 -7.03 5.60
N PHE A 27 -11.68 -6.90 6.57
CA PHE A 27 -12.50 -5.71 6.74
C PHE A 27 -11.75 -4.44 7.09
N ALA A 28 -10.61 -4.54 7.79
CA ALA A 28 -9.83 -3.36 8.17
C ALA A 28 -9.22 -2.67 6.94
N ASP A 29 -8.71 -3.44 5.99
CA ASP A 29 -8.11 -2.92 4.77
C ASP A 29 -9.15 -2.27 3.87
N GLU A 30 -10.37 -2.80 3.83
CA GLU A 30 -11.44 -2.23 3.04
C GLU A 30 -11.84 -0.83 3.51
N LYS A 31 -11.84 -0.59 4.81
CA LYS A 31 -12.15 0.72 5.37
C LYS A 31 -11.13 1.76 4.96
N ASP A 32 -9.85 1.41 4.96
CA ASP A 32 -8.79 2.31 4.58
C ASP A 32 -8.84 2.63 3.08
N HIS A 33 -9.11 1.63 2.26
CA HIS A 33 -9.30 1.83 0.82
C HIS A 33 -10.50 2.73 0.54
N GLU A 34 -11.58 2.55 1.27
CA GLU A 34 -12.77 3.35 1.08
C GLU A 34 -12.56 4.81 1.46
N ARG A 35 -11.83 5.06 2.55
CA ARG A 35 -11.47 6.42 2.95
C ARG A 35 -10.61 7.10 1.90
N ALA A 36 -9.63 6.38 1.36
CA ALA A 36 -8.77 6.90 0.31
C ALA A 36 -9.57 7.23 -0.95
N ARG A 37 -10.49 6.37 -1.33
CA ARG A 37 -11.34 6.60 -2.49
C ARG A 37 -12.22 7.84 -2.30
N LYS A 38 -12.82 7.99 -1.13
CA LYS A 38 -13.65 9.14 -0.82
C LYS A 38 -12.85 10.44 -0.85
N ALA A 39 -11.60 10.40 -0.36
CA ALA A 39 -10.73 11.56 -0.40
C ALA A 39 -10.39 11.95 -1.84
N LEU A 40 -10.18 10.98 -2.72
CA LEU A 40 -9.96 11.24 -4.14
C LEU A 40 -11.19 11.86 -4.79
N GLU A 41 -12.38 11.31 -4.52
CA GLU A 41 -13.63 11.81 -5.07
C GLU A 41 -13.97 13.22 -4.58
N ALA A 42 -13.61 13.52 -3.34
CA ALA A 42 -13.84 14.83 -2.75
C ALA A 42 -12.81 15.88 -3.18
N GLY A 43 -11.77 15.50 -3.90
CA GLY A 43 -10.72 16.40 -4.30
C GLY A 43 -9.71 16.73 -3.23
N GLU A 44 -9.72 16.01 -2.11
CA GLU A 44 -8.75 16.18 -1.04
C GLU A 44 -7.39 15.61 -1.40
N VAL A 45 -7.37 14.70 -2.34
CA VAL A 45 -6.18 13.98 -2.78
C VAL A 45 -6.10 14.07 -4.29
N LEU A 46 -4.94 14.46 -4.80
CA LEU A 46 -4.71 14.48 -6.23
C LEU A 46 -4.64 13.05 -6.78
N PRO A 47 -5.08 12.83 -8.04
CA PRO A 47 -4.95 11.52 -8.66
C PRO A 47 -3.48 11.10 -8.75
N LEU A 48 -3.25 9.81 -8.63
CA LEU A 48 -1.89 9.27 -8.68
C LEU A 48 -1.14 9.67 -9.95
N LYS A 49 -1.83 9.74 -11.06
CA LYS A 49 -1.21 10.14 -12.32
C LYS A 49 -0.56 11.51 -12.23
N SER A 50 -1.25 12.48 -11.62
CA SER A 50 -0.73 13.83 -11.43
C SER A 50 0.50 13.84 -10.51
N ILE A 51 0.45 13.05 -9.47
CA ILE A 51 1.57 12.91 -8.53
C ILE A 51 2.79 12.32 -9.25
N LEU A 52 2.59 11.25 -10.01
CA LEU A 52 3.69 10.59 -10.72
C LEU A 52 4.31 11.49 -11.78
N GLU A 53 3.53 12.28 -12.48
CA GLU A 53 4.06 13.24 -13.46
C GLU A 53 5.00 14.25 -12.80
N ARG A 54 4.63 14.75 -11.64
CA ARG A 54 5.46 15.69 -10.88
C ARG A 54 6.74 15.04 -10.36
N VAL A 55 6.58 13.82 -9.85
CA VAL A 55 7.70 13.07 -9.28
C VAL A 55 8.71 12.72 -10.37
N GLU A 56 8.26 12.31 -11.54
CA GLU A 56 9.16 11.98 -12.65
C GLU A 56 10.00 13.15 -13.11
N ARG A 57 9.47 14.35 -13.05
CA ARG A 57 10.22 15.55 -13.43
C ARG A 57 11.34 15.85 -12.45
N ALA A 58 11.09 15.65 -11.16
CA ALA A 58 12.06 15.96 -10.12
C ALA A 58 13.01 14.80 -9.85
N TYR A 59 12.53 13.59 -9.97
CA TYR A 59 13.28 12.37 -9.66
C TYR A 59 13.08 11.34 -10.75
N PRO A 60 13.77 11.49 -11.89
CA PRO A 60 13.64 10.52 -12.99
C PRO A 60 14.09 9.13 -12.56
N GLY A 61 13.36 8.13 -12.98
CA GLY A 61 13.65 6.74 -12.65
C GLY A 61 12.42 5.88 -12.81
N GLN A 62 12.54 4.64 -12.36
CA GLN A 62 11.46 3.68 -12.43
C GLN A 62 10.71 3.64 -11.11
N VAL A 63 9.41 3.86 -11.16
CA VAL A 63 8.56 3.76 -9.97
C VAL A 63 8.39 2.29 -9.60
N MET A 64 8.79 1.95 -8.40
CA MET A 64 8.74 0.58 -7.91
C MET A 64 7.52 0.31 -7.03
N ASP A 65 7.09 1.31 -6.29
CA ASP A 65 6.01 1.15 -5.34
C ASP A 65 5.38 2.49 -5.02
N VAL A 66 4.08 2.48 -4.78
CA VAL A 66 3.33 3.68 -4.38
C VAL A 66 2.32 3.28 -3.32
N GLU A 67 2.28 4.04 -2.24
CA GLU A 67 1.30 3.85 -1.18
C GLU A 67 0.67 5.18 -0.83
N LEU A 68 -0.62 5.19 -0.61
CA LEU A 68 -1.34 6.35 -0.10
C LEU A 68 -1.63 6.10 1.38
N GLU A 69 -1.07 6.92 2.24
CA GLU A 69 -1.22 6.78 3.68
C GLU A 69 -1.76 8.05 4.31
N ARG A 70 -2.41 7.89 5.41
CA ARG A 70 -2.87 9.01 6.22
C ARG A 70 -1.89 9.18 7.37
N GLU A 71 -1.26 10.33 7.43
CA GLU A 71 -0.25 10.62 8.44
C GLU A 71 -0.77 11.63 9.45
N HIS A 72 -0.53 11.33 10.72
CA HIS A 72 -0.88 12.24 11.82
C HIS A 72 0.39 12.91 12.32
N GLU A 73 0.43 14.20 12.22
CA GLU A 73 1.56 14.95 12.70
C GLU A 73 1.09 16.25 13.34
N ASN A 74 1.53 16.51 14.56
CA ASN A 74 1.24 17.75 15.28
C ASN A 74 -0.25 18.12 15.27
N ARG A 75 -1.11 17.17 15.58
CA ARG A 75 -2.57 17.35 15.63
C ARG A 75 -3.23 17.59 14.27
N SER A 76 -2.48 17.48 13.19
CA SER A 76 -3.04 17.56 11.86
C SER A 76 -2.93 16.22 11.16
N GLU A 77 -3.90 15.96 10.31
CA GLU A 77 -3.91 14.78 9.48
C GLU A 77 -3.71 15.22 8.04
N ARG A 78 -2.90 14.47 7.31
CA ARG A 78 -2.72 14.72 5.90
C ARG A 78 -2.57 13.41 5.15
N TRP A 79 -2.99 13.42 3.91
CA TRP A 79 -2.76 12.30 3.01
C TRP A 79 -1.40 12.44 2.37
N ILE A 80 -0.65 11.36 2.36
CA ILE A 80 0.73 11.32 1.84
C ILE A 80 0.85 10.17 0.87
N TYR A 81 1.42 10.43 -0.31
CA TYR A 81 1.87 9.37 -1.19
C TYR A 81 3.32 9.05 -0.86
N LYS A 82 3.59 7.80 -0.58
CA LYS A 82 4.96 7.29 -0.43
C LYS A 82 5.34 6.62 -1.74
N VAL A 83 6.33 7.17 -2.40
CA VAL A 83 6.76 6.69 -3.72
C VAL A 83 8.18 6.17 -3.61
N LYS A 84 8.38 4.97 -4.13
CA LYS A 84 9.70 4.35 -4.18
C LYS A 84 10.16 4.33 -5.62
N ILE A 85 11.31 4.93 -5.89
CA ILE A 85 11.85 5.08 -7.23
C ILE A 85 13.23 4.46 -7.31
N LEU A 86 13.44 3.64 -8.33
CA LEU A 86 14.76 3.12 -8.65
C LEU A 86 15.36 4.00 -9.74
N ARG A 87 16.41 4.68 -9.37
CA ARG A 87 17.12 5.57 -10.31
C ARG A 87 18.16 4.81 -11.13
N SER A 88 18.50 5.38 -12.27
CA SER A 88 19.59 4.82 -13.06
C SER A 88 20.86 4.86 -12.20
N GLY A 89 21.59 3.76 -12.17
CA GLY A 89 22.73 3.61 -11.28
C GLY A 89 22.43 2.80 -10.03
N GLY A 90 21.18 2.42 -9.80
CA GLY A 90 20.80 1.52 -8.72
C GLY A 90 20.40 2.17 -7.40
N ALA A 91 20.41 3.48 -7.32
CA ALA A 91 19.97 4.16 -6.10
C ALA A 91 18.48 4.05 -5.92
N LEU A 92 18.05 3.68 -4.73
CA LEU A 92 16.64 3.59 -4.37
C LEU A 92 16.25 4.83 -3.58
N VAL A 93 15.30 5.59 -4.10
CA VAL A 93 14.84 6.83 -3.47
C VAL A 93 13.42 6.62 -2.98
N ARG A 94 13.19 6.99 -1.73
CA ARG A 94 11.85 7.00 -1.14
C ARG A 94 11.43 8.44 -0.96
N LEU A 95 10.29 8.78 -1.53
CA LEU A 95 9.75 10.12 -1.46
C LEU A 95 8.47 10.14 -0.63
N LYS A 96 8.33 11.18 0.15
CA LYS A 96 7.07 11.54 0.79
C LYS A 96 6.50 12.71 0.03
N VAL A 97 5.33 12.56 -0.53
CA VAL A 97 4.69 13.58 -1.35
C VAL A 97 3.34 13.93 -0.74
N ASP A 98 3.10 15.22 -0.53
CA ASP A 98 1.80 15.66 -0.06
C ASP A 98 0.77 15.35 -1.15
N ALA A 99 -0.24 14.56 -0.80
CA ALA A 99 -1.24 14.14 -1.76
C ALA A 99 -2.19 15.27 -2.15
N ARG A 100 -2.22 16.34 -1.40
CA ARG A 100 -3.11 17.46 -1.67
C ARG A 100 -2.64 18.30 -2.84
N ASP A 101 -1.35 18.60 -2.90
CA ASP A 101 -0.80 19.51 -3.92
C ASP A 101 0.40 18.93 -4.68
N GLY A 102 0.88 17.77 -4.31
CA GLY A 102 2.02 17.15 -4.97
C GLY A 102 3.38 17.65 -4.51
N THR A 103 3.44 18.36 -3.40
CA THR A 103 4.71 18.86 -2.87
C THR A 103 5.52 17.71 -2.28
N VAL A 104 6.80 17.63 -2.62
CA VAL A 104 7.71 16.64 -2.03
C VAL A 104 8.10 17.11 -0.64
N LEU A 105 7.66 16.39 0.38
CA LEU A 105 7.91 16.72 1.77
C LEU A 105 9.24 16.22 2.27
N GLY A 106 9.75 15.14 1.69
CA GLY A 106 11.00 14.57 2.10
C GLY A 106 11.46 13.50 1.13
N SER A 107 12.76 13.28 1.11
CA SER A 107 13.35 12.24 0.27
C SER A 107 14.44 11.52 1.07
N GLN A 108 14.49 10.21 0.92
CA GLN A 108 15.53 9.37 1.49
C GLN A 108 16.12 8.52 0.37
N SER A 109 17.41 8.61 0.20
CA SER A 109 18.10 7.83 -0.81
C SER A 109 18.95 6.75 -0.14
N ARG A 110 18.89 5.55 -0.68
CA ARG A 110 19.77 4.47 -0.30
C ARG A 110 20.50 4.00 -1.56
N ASN A 111 21.79 4.12 -1.51
CA ASN A 111 22.60 3.51 -2.53
C ASN A 111 22.71 2.03 -2.20
N HIS A 112 22.18 1.22 -3.07
CA HIS A 112 22.31 -0.21 -2.91
C HIS A 112 23.68 -0.60 -3.47
N SER A 113 24.66 -0.60 -2.61
CA SER A 113 25.97 -1.05 -2.99
C SER A 113 26.08 -2.53 -2.61
N PRO A 114 26.25 -3.39 -3.57
CA PRO A 114 26.37 -4.80 -3.26
C PRO A 114 27.62 -5.11 -2.43
N ALA A 115 28.59 -4.27 -2.55
CA ALA A 115 29.78 -4.45 -1.80
C ALA A 115 29.66 -4.01 -0.38
N GLY A 116 28.59 -3.49 -0.09
CA GLY A 116 28.45 -2.91 1.12
C GLY A 116 28.94 -3.60 2.19
N GLU A 117 29.41 -4.10 1.78
CA GLU A 117 29.86 -4.50 2.53
C GLU A 117 30.77 -3.95 3.10
N ARG A 118 31.00 -3.64 3.67
CA ARG A 118 31.89 -3.22 4.29
C ARG A 118 31.57 -2.83 5.29
#